data_c1e9c8eb696c25d28bdddb03dc897958
#
_entry.id   c1e9c8eb696c25d28bdddb03dc897958
#
_cell.length_a   1.000
_cell.length_b   1.000
_cell.length_c   1.000
_cell.angle_alpha   90.00
_cell.angle_beta   90.00
_cell.angle_gamma   90.00
#
_symmetry.space_group_name_H-M   'P 1'
#
loop_
_entity.id
_entity.type
_entity.pdbx_description
1 polymer ?
#
loop_
_entity_poly.entity_id
_entity_poly.type
_entity_poly.pdbx_seq_one_letter_code
_entity_poly.pdbx_strand_id
1 'polypeptide(L)'
;VVLFDKGHIDFVSDNKGDFDVRLKRHCRIHILKNSGFEAATVEIPLYHRGRLEERINQIEAVTYRLENGKVLKTEMDDKSIFKVKHDKHYNVSKFTLPNVKENVIIEFKYQVKSDFIYVIDTWNFQGFYPVLWSELTFEMPQFYGYVSSVRGGRDFTYNHSRPRTGNFTLNLATTETQTADWATLTCATLEIVWGMKNVEAISPEPYATALKNYRAGIGFQLTEFKYPYDPKKVSSDWDRFNKELMEEETFGKQLAAGNSAVVQLLTSMNLTNEDGLAKAKEIYAYIRDHFQVTEGFGYNFEKGIKTVIENSSGKAHEINLVLVAALQHAGFDADAVLFST
;
A
#
# COMPACT_ATOMS: atom_id res chain seq x y z
N VAL A 1 -17.76 17.82 9.43
CA VAL A 1 -16.44 18.42 9.68
C VAL A 1 -15.62 17.49 10.56
N VAL A 2 -14.40 17.17 10.16
CA VAL A 2 -13.45 16.43 11.00
C VAL A 2 -12.84 17.42 12.01
N LEU A 3 -13.11 17.20 13.29
CA LEU A 3 -12.59 18.06 14.36
C LEU A 3 -11.10 17.80 14.56
N PHE A 4 -10.72 16.53 14.60
CA PHE A 4 -9.34 16.10 14.51
C PHE A 4 -9.22 14.68 13.96
N ASP A 5 -8.09 14.40 13.32
CA ASP A 5 -7.66 13.09 12.87
C ASP A 5 -6.17 12.91 13.23
N LYS A 6 -5.87 12.01 14.15
CA LYS A 6 -4.52 11.81 14.68
C LYS A 6 -4.04 10.39 14.40
N GLY A 7 -2.87 10.30 13.79
CA GLY A 7 -2.15 9.07 13.56
C GLY A 7 -0.88 9.00 14.39
N HIS A 8 -0.54 7.81 14.86
CA HIS A 8 0.73 7.53 15.50
C HIS A 8 1.28 6.22 14.94
N ILE A 9 2.43 6.29 14.31
CA ILE A 9 3.14 5.14 13.74
C ILE A 9 4.37 4.89 14.59
N ASP A 10 4.48 3.67 15.10
CA ASP A 10 5.64 3.17 15.83
C ASP A 10 5.96 1.71 15.43
N PHE A 11 7.02 1.16 15.97
CA PHE A 11 7.47 -0.20 15.74
C PHE A 11 7.35 -1.00 17.03
N VAL A 12 6.80 -2.19 16.92
CA VAL A 12 6.63 -3.11 18.05
C VAL A 12 7.21 -4.46 17.73
N SER A 13 7.91 -5.06 18.67
CA SER A 13 8.43 -6.41 18.50
C SER A 13 7.28 -7.39 18.21
N ASP A 14 7.49 -8.23 17.23
CA ASP A 14 6.62 -9.37 16.97
C ASP A 14 7.04 -10.57 17.85
N ASN A 15 6.28 -11.67 17.79
CA ASN A 15 6.62 -12.88 18.55
C ASN A 15 7.76 -13.71 17.92
N LYS A 16 8.27 -13.29 16.77
CA LYS A 16 9.32 -13.98 16.01
C LYS A 16 10.69 -13.32 16.16
N GLY A 17 10.74 -12.14 16.80
CA GLY A 17 11.95 -11.37 17.04
C GLY A 17 12.23 -10.31 15.98
N ASP A 18 11.27 -10.08 15.11
CA ASP A 18 11.23 -8.97 14.16
C ASP A 18 10.31 -7.85 14.66
N PHE A 19 9.98 -6.90 13.79
CA PHE A 19 9.12 -5.78 14.11
C PHE A 19 7.92 -5.70 13.18
N ASP A 20 6.75 -5.45 13.78
CA ASP A 20 5.57 -4.95 13.10
C ASP A 20 5.58 -3.42 13.10
N VAL A 21 5.12 -2.81 12.03
CA VAL A 21 4.68 -1.41 12.03
C VAL A 21 3.32 -1.35 12.70
N ARG A 22 3.14 -0.42 13.64
CA ARG A 22 1.87 -0.21 14.31
C ARG A 22 1.36 1.19 14.05
N LEU A 23 0.18 1.29 13.44
CA LEU A 23 -0.59 2.54 13.31
C LEU A 23 -1.69 2.57 14.35
N LYS A 24 -1.71 3.59 15.20
CA LYS A 24 -2.84 3.96 16.05
C LYS A 24 -3.52 5.17 15.43
N ARG A 25 -4.83 5.11 15.22
CA ARG A 25 -5.60 6.24 14.72
C ARG A 25 -6.68 6.64 15.71
N HIS A 26 -6.87 7.94 15.87
CA HIS A 26 -7.92 8.54 16.69
C HIS A 26 -8.56 9.68 15.90
N CYS A 27 -9.83 9.54 15.57
CA CYS A 27 -10.57 10.50 14.76
C CYS A 27 -11.86 10.94 15.46
N ARG A 28 -12.19 12.23 15.36
CA ARG A 28 -13.44 12.80 15.86
C ARG A 28 -14.08 13.68 14.79
N ILE A 29 -15.35 13.45 14.51
CA ILE A 29 -16.08 14.11 13.44
C ILE A 29 -17.39 14.69 13.98
N HIS A 30 -17.70 15.91 13.64
CA HIS A 30 -19.01 16.52 13.88
C HIS A 30 -19.89 16.34 12.64
N ILE A 31 -20.97 15.60 12.76
CA ILE A 31 -21.98 15.37 11.74
C ILE A 31 -22.97 16.51 11.79
N LEU A 32 -22.83 17.48 10.88
CA LEU A 32 -23.68 18.67 10.86
C LEU A 32 -25.02 18.44 10.14
N LYS A 33 -25.00 17.61 9.08
CA LYS A 33 -26.13 17.36 8.20
C LYS A 33 -26.18 15.89 7.79
N ASN A 34 -27.33 15.44 7.30
CA ASN A 34 -27.53 14.08 6.80
C ASN A 34 -26.53 13.66 5.70
N SER A 35 -26.07 14.58 4.86
CA SER A 35 -25.04 14.33 3.85
C SER A 35 -23.68 13.90 4.44
N GLY A 36 -23.50 13.98 5.75
CA GLY A 36 -22.31 13.51 6.48
C GLY A 36 -22.50 12.14 7.15
N PHE A 37 -23.64 11.49 7.03
CA PHE A 37 -23.90 10.20 7.71
C PHE A 37 -22.99 9.08 7.24
N GLU A 38 -22.51 9.12 6.00
CA GLU A 38 -21.56 8.17 5.46
C GLU A 38 -20.24 8.12 6.27
N ALA A 39 -19.84 9.24 6.89
CA ALA A 39 -18.66 9.31 7.75
C ALA A 39 -18.76 8.40 9.00
N ALA A 40 -19.95 7.96 9.35
CA ALA A 40 -20.16 7.04 10.46
C ALA A 40 -19.88 5.58 10.11
N THR A 41 -19.73 5.27 8.84
CA THR A 41 -19.27 3.94 8.38
C THR A 41 -17.79 4.04 8.08
N VAL A 42 -17.00 3.33 8.87
CA VAL A 42 -15.54 3.30 8.76
C VAL A 42 -15.13 1.99 8.11
N GLU A 43 -14.38 2.10 7.02
CA GLU A 43 -13.81 0.97 6.29
C GLU A 43 -12.29 1.04 6.37
N ILE A 44 -11.67 -0.06 6.79
CA ILE A 44 -10.24 -0.14 7.00
C ILE A 44 -9.73 -1.30 6.14
N PRO A 45 -9.08 -1.00 5.00
CA PRO A 45 -8.46 -2.02 4.19
C PRO A 45 -7.27 -2.62 4.94
N LEU A 46 -7.12 -3.92 4.85
CA LEU A 46 -6.05 -4.69 5.49
C LEU A 46 -5.38 -5.54 4.41
N TYR A 47 -4.14 -5.22 4.10
CA TYR A 47 -3.37 -5.90 3.07
C TYR A 47 -2.84 -7.24 3.57
N HIS A 48 -2.81 -8.25 2.68
CA HIS A 48 -2.16 -9.52 2.95
C HIS A 48 -1.48 -10.09 1.69
N ARG A 49 -0.33 -10.73 1.87
CA ARG A 49 0.42 -11.38 0.80
C ARG A 49 1.16 -12.59 1.36
N GLY A 50 0.73 -13.77 0.96
CA GLY A 50 1.31 -15.02 1.48
C GLY A 50 1.05 -15.18 2.99
N ARG A 51 2.12 -15.18 3.78
CA ARG A 51 2.06 -15.29 5.25
C ARG A 51 2.08 -13.94 5.97
N LEU A 52 2.34 -12.86 5.24
CA LEU A 52 2.37 -11.51 5.77
C LEU A 52 0.98 -10.89 5.69
N GLU A 53 0.56 -10.20 6.74
CA GLU A 53 -0.76 -9.59 6.81
C GLU A 53 -0.81 -8.35 7.69
N GLU A 54 -1.81 -7.52 7.44
CA GLU A 54 -2.22 -6.46 8.34
C GLU A 54 -3.37 -6.94 9.23
N ARG A 55 -3.27 -6.62 10.50
CA ARG A 55 -4.22 -7.03 11.54
C ARG A 55 -4.75 -5.83 12.29
N ILE A 56 -6.05 -5.72 12.38
CA ILE A 56 -6.69 -4.66 13.17
C ILE A 56 -7.12 -5.19 14.53
N ASN A 57 -6.95 -4.35 15.55
CA ASN A 57 -7.40 -4.61 16.92
C ASN A 57 -7.76 -3.30 17.63
N GLN A 58 -8.26 -3.39 18.85
CA GLN A 58 -8.57 -2.25 19.72
C GLN A 58 -9.47 -1.21 19.04
N ILE A 59 -10.55 -1.67 18.39
CA ILE A 59 -11.55 -0.77 17.82
C ILE A 59 -12.46 -0.26 18.92
N GLU A 60 -12.50 1.06 19.10
CA GLU A 60 -13.44 1.75 19.97
C GLU A 60 -14.19 2.78 19.14
N ALA A 61 -15.51 2.83 19.26
CA ALA A 61 -16.31 3.82 18.53
C ALA A 61 -17.51 4.29 19.37
N VAL A 62 -17.72 5.60 19.43
CA VAL A 62 -18.70 6.24 20.30
C VAL A 62 -19.40 7.37 19.55
N THR A 63 -20.71 7.47 19.72
CA THR A 63 -21.51 8.61 19.30
C THR A 63 -21.90 9.46 20.51
N TYR A 64 -21.65 10.76 20.42
CA TYR A 64 -22.02 11.73 21.45
C TYR A 64 -23.16 12.61 20.95
N ARG A 65 -24.19 12.76 21.75
CA ARG A 65 -25.35 13.63 21.48
C ARG A 65 -25.59 14.55 22.66
N LEU A 66 -25.87 15.82 22.37
CA LEU A 66 -26.34 16.76 23.38
C LEU A 66 -27.86 16.72 23.43
N GLU A 67 -28.42 16.40 24.59
CA GLU A 67 -29.88 16.37 24.81
C GLU A 67 -30.20 16.98 26.18
N ASN A 68 -31.07 17.98 26.19
CA ASN A 68 -31.46 18.71 27.41
C ASN A 68 -30.24 19.20 28.25
N GLY A 69 -29.18 19.68 27.57
CA GLY A 69 -27.94 20.16 28.20
C GLY A 69 -27.01 19.06 28.73
N LYS A 70 -27.35 17.78 28.53
CA LYS A 70 -26.53 16.65 28.91
C LYS A 70 -25.93 15.93 27.70
N VAL A 71 -24.67 15.51 27.84
CA VAL A 71 -24.00 14.71 26.83
C VAL A 71 -24.35 13.23 27.05
N LEU A 72 -25.04 12.65 26.10
CA LEU A 72 -25.32 11.22 26.04
C LEU A 72 -24.26 10.53 25.17
N LYS A 73 -23.78 9.38 25.63
CA LYS A 73 -22.83 8.53 24.94
C LYS A 73 -23.53 7.24 24.50
N THR A 74 -23.28 6.83 23.25
CA THR A 74 -23.67 5.50 22.78
C THR A 74 -22.44 4.83 22.20
N GLU A 75 -21.98 3.80 22.88
CA GLU A 75 -20.83 2.99 22.46
C GLU A 75 -21.26 1.98 21.40
N MET A 76 -20.35 1.66 20.51
CA MET A 76 -20.55 0.61 19.50
C MET A 76 -20.40 -0.77 20.16
N ASP A 77 -21.24 -1.71 19.77
CA ASP A 77 -21.09 -3.11 20.15
C ASP A 77 -20.02 -3.76 19.22
N ASP A 78 -19.09 -4.52 19.79
CA ASP A 78 -18.06 -5.25 19.06
C ASP A 78 -18.63 -6.20 17.98
N LYS A 79 -19.86 -6.67 18.16
CA LYS A 79 -20.60 -7.48 17.18
C LYS A 79 -20.94 -6.70 15.90
N SER A 80 -20.80 -5.39 15.91
CA SER A 80 -21.02 -4.51 14.76
C SER A 80 -19.79 -4.39 13.87
N ILE A 81 -18.71 -5.13 14.16
CA ILE A 81 -17.48 -5.15 13.35
C ILE A 81 -17.56 -6.33 12.37
N PHE A 82 -17.52 -6.02 11.09
CA PHE A 82 -17.59 -6.99 10.01
C PHE A 82 -16.25 -7.07 9.29
N LYS A 83 -15.81 -8.29 8.95
CA LYS A 83 -14.67 -8.52 8.07
C LYS A 83 -15.21 -9.01 6.72
N VAL A 84 -14.87 -8.30 5.66
CA VAL A 84 -15.29 -8.59 4.30
C VAL A 84 -14.04 -8.85 3.47
N LYS A 85 -14.02 -9.96 2.73
CA LYS A 85 -12.98 -10.17 1.72
C LYS A 85 -13.28 -9.27 0.53
N HIS A 86 -12.36 -8.38 0.21
CA HIS A 86 -12.52 -7.45 -0.91
C HIS A 86 -11.96 -8.07 -2.21
N ASP A 87 -10.71 -8.53 -2.17
CA ASP A 87 -10.07 -9.20 -3.30
C ASP A 87 -9.02 -10.23 -2.83
N LYS A 88 -8.09 -10.59 -3.72
CA LYS A 88 -7.03 -11.57 -3.44
C LYS A 88 -6.02 -11.07 -2.39
N HIS A 89 -5.87 -9.75 -2.24
CA HIS A 89 -4.84 -9.14 -1.42
C HIS A 89 -5.38 -8.25 -0.31
N TYR A 90 -6.68 -7.93 -0.31
CA TYR A 90 -7.29 -7.06 0.67
C TYR A 90 -8.49 -7.69 1.36
N ASN A 91 -8.48 -7.62 2.67
CA ASN A 91 -9.66 -7.74 3.50
C ASN A 91 -10.06 -6.35 3.98
N VAL A 92 -11.34 -6.11 4.22
CA VAL A 92 -11.82 -4.84 4.77
C VAL A 92 -12.47 -5.12 6.12
N SER A 93 -11.98 -4.44 7.15
CA SER A 93 -12.70 -4.35 8.42
C SER A 93 -13.63 -3.15 8.37
N LYS A 94 -14.92 -3.40 8.59
CA LYS A 94 -15.98 -2.39 8.47
C LYS A 94 -16.81 -2.33 9.73
N PHE A 95 -17.08 -1.12 10.22
CA PHE A 95 -18.01 -0.89 11.31
C PHE A 95 -18.78 0.41 11.11
N THR A 96 -19.98 0.49 11.73
CA THR A 96 -20.82 1.69 11.67
C THR A 96 -21.14 2.14 13.08
N LEU A 97 -20.92 3.43 13.34
CA LEU A 97 -21.23 4.02 14.64
C LEU A 97 -22.76 4.08 14.85
N PRO A 98 -23.25 3.78 16.04
CA PRO A 98 -24.70 3.75 16.34
C PRO A 98 -25.30 5.15 16.49
N ASN A 99 -26.61 5.25 16.35
CA ASN A 99 -27.41 6.44 16.67
C ASN A 99 -26.97 7.75 15.99
N VAL A 100 -26.48 7.65 14.75
CA VAL A 100 -26.04 8.80 13.97
C VAL A 100 -27.24 9.63 13.53
N LYS A 101 -27.18 10.91 13.84
CA LYS A 101 -28.15 11.96 13.48
C LYS A 101 -27.41 13.25 13.15
N GLU A 102 -28.13 14.25 12.70
CA GLU A 102 -27.57 15.60 12.60
C GLU A 102 -27.17 16.15 13.97
N ASN A 103 -26.12 16.95 14.00
CA ASN A 103 -25.56 17.58 15.20
C ASN A 103 -25.03 16.61 16.26
N VAL A 104 -24.63 15.38 15.87
CA VAL A 104 -23.88 14.47 16.76
C VAL A 104 -22.39 14.53 16.49
N ILE A 105 -21.62 14.18 17.49
CA ILE A 105 -20.18 13.97 17.34
C ILE A 105 -19.93 12.47 17.36
N ILE A 106 -19.22 11.98 16.36
CA ILE A 106 -18.73 10.61 16.33
C ILE A 106 -17.21 10.60 16.60
N GLU A 107 -16.77 9.59 17.29
CA GLU A 107 -15.36 9.41 17.63
C GLU A 107 -15.02 7.94 17.53
N PHE A 108 -13.88 7.65 16.91
CA PHE A 108 -13.37 6.29 16.85
C PHE A 108 -11.86 6.23 16.99
N LYS A 109 -11.41 5.10 17.52
CA LYS A 109 -10.01 4.74 17.61
C LYS A 109 -9.84 3.32 17.10
N TYR A 110 -8.69 3.05 16.50
CA TYR A 110 -8.28 1.69 16.18
C TYR A 110 -6.77 1.57 16.11
N GLN A 111 -6.30 0.35 16.11
CA GLN A 111 -4.90 0.02 15.92
C GLN A 111 -4.77 -1.02 14.82
N VAL A 112 -3.91 -0.75 13.84
CA VAL A 112 -3.46 -1.71 12.83
C VAL A 112 -2.02 -2.08 13.11
N LYS A 113 -1.73 -3.38 13.10
CA LYS A 113 -0.38 -3.92 13.04
C LYS A 113 -0.13 -4.49 11.66
N SER A 114 1.02 -4.17 11.06
CA SER A 114 1.40 -4.54 9.71
C SER A 114 2.76 -5.24 9.73
N ASP A 115 2.84 -6.43 9.13
CA ASP A 115 4.09 -7.14 8.88
C ASP A 115 4.91 -6.46 7.75
N PHE A 116 4.33 -5.46 7.08
CA PHE A 116 4.94 -4.78 5.93
C PHE A 116 5.73 -3.54 6.35
N ILE A 117 7.00 -3.74 6.74
CA ILE A 117 7.89 -2.64 7.14
C ILE A 117 8.45 -1.84 5.94
N TYR A 118 8.42 -2.40 4.73
CA TYR A 118 9.01 -1.77 3.54
C TYR A 118 8.20 -0.60 3.01
N VAL A 119 6.88 -0.68 3.11
CA VAL A 119 5.94 0.35 2.65
C VAL A 119 4.92 0.59 3.75
N ILE A 120 4.91 1.82 4.25
CA ILE A 120 3.93 2.27 5.24
C ILE A 120 2.88 3.09 4.50
N ASP A 121 1.61 2.79 4.75
CA ASP A 121 0.50 3.47 4.12
C ASP A 121 0.58 4.99 4.28
N THR A 122 0.19 5.70 3.22
CA THR A 122 0.16 7.15 3.21
C THR A 122 -0.84 7.70 4.23
N TRP A 123 -0.36 8.53 5.15
CA TRP A 123 -1.24 9.35 5.96
C TRP A 123 -1.81 10.50 5.14
N ASN A 124 -3.15 10.60 5.08
CA ASN A 124 -3.82 11.65 4.34
C ASN A 124 -4.33 12.71 5.32
N PHE A 125 -3.76 13.91 5.25
CA PHE A 125 -4.20 15.06 6.04
C PHE A 125 -5.51 15.65 5.51
N GLN A 126 -5.84 15.40 4.26
CA GLN A 126 -7.01 15.90 3.55
C GLN A 126 -7.96 14.76 3.20
N GLY A 127 -9.25 14.99 3.30
CA GLY A 127 -10.30 14.04 2.95
C GLY A 127 -11.46 14.70 2.23
N PHE A 128 -12.57 13.98 2.08
CA PHE A 128 -13.82 14.48 1.49
C PHE A 128 -14.60 15.44 2.40
N TYR A 129 -14.14 15.61 3.63
CA TYR A 129 -14.71 16.58 4.59
C TYR A 129 -13.64 17.56 5.02
N PRO A 130 -14.02 18.83 5.33
CA PRO A 130 -13.09 19.79 5.92
C PRO A 130 -12.51 19.25 7.24
N VAL A 131 -11.21 19.46 7.47
CA VAL A 131 -10.49 18.99 8.65
C VAL A 131 -9.94 20.17 9.42
N LEU A 132 -10.33 20.32 10.69
CA LEU A 132 -9.82 21.40 11.54
C LEU A 132 -8.36 21.12 11.97
N TRP A 133 -8.05 19.87 12.32
CA TRP A 133 -6.71 19.44 12.69
C TRP A 133 -6.45 18.02 12.22
N SER A 134 -5.37 17.80 11.47
CA SER A 134 -4.84 16.48 11.14
C SER A 134 -3.37 16.40 11.54
N GLU A 135 -2.98 15.31 12.21
CA GLU A 135 -1.66 15.14 12.79
C GLU A 135 -1.16 13.71 12.58
N LEU A 136 0.09 13.58 12.21
CA LEU A 136 0.79 12.31 12.20
C LEU A 136 2.04 12.40 13.06
N THR A 137 2.19 11.49 14.00
CA THR A 137 3.44 11.20 14.71
C THR A 137 4.07 9.94 14.15
N PHE A 138 5.36 10.00 13.83
CA PHE A 138 6.14 8.84 13.39
C PHE A 138 7.35 8.67 14.30
N GLU A 139 7.43 7.55 15.00
CA GLU A 139 8.55 7.17 15.84
C GLU A 139 9.42 6.14 15.13
N MET A 140 10.54 6.59 14.58
CA MET A 140 11.46 5.77 13.80
C MET A 140 12.66 5.35 14.65
N PRO A 141 12.87 4.04 14.90
CA PRO A 141 14.07 3.57 15.58
C PRO A 141 15.30 3.70 14.67
N GLN A 142 16.48 3.91 15.29
CA GLN A 142 17.72 4.18 14.57
C GLN A 142 18.16 3.08 13.60
N PHE A 143 17.68 1.85 13.78
CA PHE A 143 18.07 0.72 12.94
C PHE A 143 17.30 0.67 11.60
N TYR A 144 16.32 1.56 11.38
CA TYR A 144 15.67 1.76 10.09
C TYR A 144 15.96 3.15 9.54
N GLY A 145 16.11 3.24 8.23
CA GLY A 145 16.12 4.51 7.50
C GLY A 145 14.89 4.58 6.59
N TYR A 146 14.05 5.60 6.78
CA TYR A 146 12.91 5.87 5.92
C TYR A 146 13.08 7.21 5.22
N VAL A 147 12.64 7.26 3.97
CA VAL A 147 12.40 8.50 3.24
C VAL A 147 10.91 8.81 3.25
N SER A 148 10.57 10.07 3.47
CA SER A 148 9.18 10.53 3.38
C SER A 148 8.90 11.20 2.03
N SER A 149 7.72 10.94 1.48
CA SER A 149 7.20 11.57 0.26
C SER A 149 5.95 12.36 0.57
N VAL A 150 6.02 13.69 0.42
CA VAL A 150 4.89 14.60 0.65
C VAL A 150 4.15 14.83 -0.66
N ARG A 151 2.81 14.84 -0.61
CA ARG A 151 1.92 15.06 -1.75
C ARG A 151 0.94 16.19 -1.50
N GLY A 152 0.31 16.69 -2.56
CA GLY A 152 -0.78 17.67 -2.50
C GLY A 152 -0.34 19.12 -2.35
N GLY A 153 0.97 19.42 -2.40
CA GLY A 153 1.51 20.78 -2.49
C GLY A 153 1.09 21.75 -1.38
N ARG A 154 0.74 21.25 -0.19
CA ARG A 154 0.37 22.07 0.97
C ARG A 154 1.47 22.03 2.02
N ASP A 155 1.75 23.19 2.62
CA ASP A 155 2.70 23.31 3.71
C ASP A 155 2.12 22.76 5.03
N PHE A 156 2.98 22.19 5.85
CA PHE A 156 2.61 21.79 7.20
C PHE A 156 2.48 23.02 8.10
N THR A 157 1.40 23.09 8.86
CA THR A 157 1.24 24.10 9.92
C THR A 157 2.21 23.84 11.07
N TYR A 158 2.53 22.57 11.30
CA TYR A 158 3.44 22.10 12.32
C TYR A 158 4.32 20.98 11.75
N ASN A 159 5.63 21.12 11.91
CA ASN A 159 6.61 20.11 11.56
C ASN A 159 7.75 20.17 12.57
N HIS A 160 7.86 19.15 13.40
CA HIS A 160 8.85 19.11 14.47
C HIS A 160 9.44 17.70 14.60
N SER A 161 10.73 17.63 14.87
CA SER A 161 11.41 16.38 15.15
C SER A 161 12.18 16.48 16.46
N ARG A 162 12.22 15.39 17.21
CA ARG A 162 13.00 15.30 18.45
C ARG A 162 13.57 13.90 18.65
N PRO A 163 14.79 13.80 19.19
CA PRO A 163 15.35 12.52 19.60
C PRO A 163 14.59 11.96 20.81
N ARG A 164 14.44 10.65 20.82
CA ARG A 164 13.86 9.85 21.91
C ARG A 164 14.77 8.67 22.16
N THR A 165 14.46 7.91 23.19
CA THR A 165 15.06 6.59 23.45
C THR A 165 13.95 5.56 23.53
N GLY A 166 14.11 4.46 22.80
CA GLY A 166 13.19 3.34 22.79
C GLY A 166 13.85 2.05 23.25
N ASN A 167 13.06 1.15 23.79
CA ASN A 167 13.47 -0.21 24.16
C ASN A 167 12.79 -1.20 23.23
N PHE A 168 13.59 -2.03 22.58
CA PHE A 168 13.12 -2.99 21.58
C PHE A 168 13.60 -4.38 21.95
N THR A 169 12.71 -5.36 21.98
CA THR A 169 13.05 -6.75 22.21
C THR A 169 13.25 -7.46 20.89
N LEU A 170 14.41 -8.02 20.66
CA LEU A 170 14.84 -8.69 19.44
C LEU A 170 15.18 -10.14 19.73
N ASN A 171 15.00 -10.99 18.72
CA ASN A 171 15.59 -12.31 18.70
C ASN A 171 16.91 -12.22 17.91
N LEU A 172 18.02 -12.45 18.60
CA LEU A 172 19.36 -12.40 18.02
C LEU A 172 19.80 -13.73 17.39
N ALA A 173 18.96 -14.77 17.41
CA ALA A 173 19.25 -16.03 16.73
C ALA A 173 19.40 -15.79 15.22
N THR A 174 20.52 -16.25 14.66
CA THR A 174 20.85 -16.01 13.24
C THR A 174 20.24 -17.04 12.28
N THR A 175 19.69 -18.14 12.81
CA THR A 175 19.06 -19.20 12.02
C THR A 175 17.79 -19.72 12.70
N GLU A 176 16.81 -20.19 11.92
CA GLU A 176 15.58 -20.79 12.44
C GLU A 176 15.79 -22.05 13.30
N THR A 177 16.95 -22.66 13.20
CA THR A 177 17.32 -23.88 13.96
C THR A 177 17.96 -23.58 15.31
N GLN A 178 18.32 -22.33 15.60
CA GLN A 178 18.87 -21.92 16.88
C GLN A 178 17.77 -21.66 17.91
N THR A 179 18.07 -21.94 19.17
CA THR A 179 17.21 -21.52 20.27
C THR A 179 17.09 -20.00 20.27
N ALA A 180 15.88 -19.48 20.41
CA ALA A 180 15.62 -18.05 20.44
C ALA A 180 16.45 -17.37 21.55
N ASP A 181 17.25 -16.38 21.16
CA ASP A 181 18.09 -15.57 22.04
C ASP A 181 17.50 -14.16 22.12
N TRP A 182 16.67 -13.93 23.12
CA TRP A 182 15.95 -12.67 23.29
C TRP A 182 16.81 -11.64 24.02
N ALA A 183 17.05 -10.52 23.38
CA ALA A 183 17.75 -9.38 23.99
C ALA A 183 16.88 -8.10 23.88
N THR A 184 17.02 -7.25 24.90
CA THR A 184 16.43 -5.90 24.87
C THR A 184 17.49 -4.91 24.43
N LEU A 185 17.28 -4.29 23.29
CA LEU A 185 18.11 -3.21 22.76
C LEU A 185 17.50 -1.86 23.13
N THR A 186 18.28 -1.08 23.87
CA THR A 186 17.96 0.35 24.09
C THR A 186 18.62 1.16 22.98
N CYS A 187 17.85 1.86 22.18
CA CYS A 187 18.41 2.64 21.08
C CYS A 187 17.75 4.00 20.93
N ALA A 188 18.42 4.90 20.20
CA ALA A 188 17.84 6.17 19.83
C ALA A 188 16.67 5.96 18.85
N THR A 189 15.63 6.75 19.01
CA THR A 189 14.50 6.88 18.09
C THR A 189 14.36 8.34 17.68
N LEU A 190 13.85 8.55 16.48
CA LEU A 190 13.49 9.89 16.00
C LEU A 190 11.97 9.99 15.97
N GLU A 191 11.41 10.82 16.84
CA GLU A 191 9.99 11.19 16.78
C GLU A 191 9.84 12.38 15.86
N ILE A 192 9.02 12.27 14.84
CA ILE A 192 8.69 13.36 13.91
C ILE A 192 7.17 13.55 13.93
N VAL A 193 6.75 14.81 14.04
CA VAL A 193 5.32 15.17 14.05
C VAL A 193 5.02 16.13 12.94
N TRP A 194 4.05 15.81 12.11
CA TRP A 194 3.50 16.68 11.08
C TRP A 194 2.04 17.00 11.40
N GLY A 195 1.67 18.26 11.28
CA GLY A 195 0.31 18.73 11.52
C GLY A 195 -0.16 19.72 10.47
N MET A 196 -1.43 19.59 10.08
CA MET A 196 -2.12 20.55 9.20
C MET A 196 -3.41 21.04 9.87
N LYS A 197 -3.65 22.35 9.78
CA LYS A 197 -4.82 23.03 10.36
C LYS A 197 -5.71 23.57 9.25
N ASN A 198 -7.04 23.50 9.46
CA ASN A 198 -8.03 24.07 8.56
C ASN A 198 -7.86 23.61 7.10
N VAL A 199 -7.75 22.29 6.93
CA VAL A 199 -7.60 21.68 5.62
C VAL A 199 -8.97 21.57 4.96
N GLU A 200 -9.09 22.13 3.76
CA GLU A 200 -10.32 22.08 2.97
C GLU A 200 -10.60 20.66 2.48
N ALA A 201 -11.88 20.35 2.25
CA ALA A 201 -12.25 19.11 1.59
C ALA A 201 -11.70 19.07 0.17
N ILE A 202 -11.34 17.86 -0.29
CA ILE A 202 -11.01 17.63 -1.69
C ILE A 202 -12.21 17.00 -2.39
N SER A 203 -12.56 17.51 -3.56
CA SER A 203 -13.64 16.98 -4.40
C SER A 203 -13.06 16.47 -5.72
N PRO A 204 -13.63 15.39 -6.28
CA PRO A 204 -13.31 14.99 -7.64
C PRO A 204 -13.64 16.11 -8.63
N GLU A 205 -12.71 16.40 -9.54
CA GLU A 205 -12.91 17.37 -10.61
C GLU A 205 -12.96 16.62 -11.96
N PRO A 206 -13.80 17.05 -12.90
CA PRO A 206 -13.81 16.50 -14.25
C PRO A 206 -12.42 16.62 -14.88
N TYR A 207 -11.99 15.57 -15.55
CA TYR A 207 -10.69 15.46 -16.24
C TYR A 207 -9.45 15.47 -15.30
N ALA A 208 -9.63 15.47 -13.98
CA ALA A 208 -8.52 15.22 -13.06
C ALA A 208 -8.07 13.76 -13.16
N THR A 209 -6.77 13.54 -13.10
CA THR A 209 -6.20 12.19 -12.94
C THR A 209 -6.55 11.63 -11.55
N ALA A 210 -5.88 10.59 -11.09
CA ALA A 210 -6.20 9.99 -9.80
C ALA A 210 -6.16 11.01 -8.65
N LEU A 211 -7.26 11.18 -7.95
CA LEU A 211 -7.43 12.13 -6.84
C LEU A 211 -6.37 11.96 -5.74
N LYS A 212 -5.87 10.72 -5.56
CA LYS A 212 -4.79 10.40 -4.62
C LYS A 212 -3.52 11.21 -4.83
N ASN A 213 -3.26 11.70 -6.07
CA ASN A 213 -2.06 12.48 -6.39
C ASN A 213 -2.14 13.93 -5.93
N TYR A 214 -3.36 14.45 -5.76
CA TYR A 214 -3.64 15.84 -5.35
C TYR A 214 -3.96 15.98 -3.86
N ARG A 215 -4.29 14.86 -3.20
CA ARG A 215 -4.62 14.84 -1.78
C ARG A 215 -3.37 15.13 -0.93
N ALA A 216 -3.48 16.08 -0.01
CA ALA A 216 -2.41 16.34 0.95
C ALA A 216 -2.14 15.11 1.82
N GLY A 217 -0.94 14.58 1.74
CA GLY A 217 -0.55 13.35 2.42
C GLY A 217 0.96 13.17 2.52
N ILE A 218 1.37 12.23 3.36
CA ILE A 218 2.77 11.83 3.55
C ILE A 218 2.88 10.30 3.57
N GLY A 219 3.72 9.76 2.73
CA GLY A 219 4.05 8.33 2.67
C GLY A 219 5.49 8.07 3.06
N PHE A 220 5.79 6.82 3.40
CA PHE A 220 7.12 6.43 3.86
C PHE A 220 7.58 5.18 3.12
N GLN A 221 8.85 5.16 2.78
CA GLN A 221 9.51 4.03 2.15
C GLN A 221 10.79 3.70 2.90
N LEU A 222 10.98 2.43 3.27
CA LEU A 222 12.21 1.96 3.87
C LEU A 222 13.35 2.04 2.84
N THR A 223 14.46 2.65 3.23
CA THR A 223 15.63 2.83 2.36
C THR A 223 16.85 2.05 2.83
N GLU A 224 16.96 1.78 4.12
CA GLU A 224 18.10 1.07 4.66
C GLU A 224 17.80 0.38 5.99
N PHE A 225 18.50 -0.72 6.24
CA PHE A 225 18.69 -1.35 7.54
C PHE A 225 20.03 -0.91 8.12
N LYS A 226 20.09 -0.74 9.44
CA LYS A 226 21.31 -0.40 10.22
C LYS A 226 21.44 -1.37 11.38
N TYR A 227 22.57 -1.28 12.12
CA TYR A 227 22.76 -2.06 13.34
C TYR A 227 21.49 -2.05 14.25
N PRO A 228 21.03 -3.17 14.81
CA PRO A 228 21.70 -4.48 14.94
C PRO A 228 21.64 -5.39 13.70
N TYR A 229 20.93 -5.01 12.66
CA TYR A 229 20.93 -5.72 11.40
C TYR A 229 22.20 -5.47 10.61
N ASP A 230 22.55 -6.38 9.72
CA ASP A 230 23.60 -6.11 8.74
C ASP A 230 23.22 -4.86 7.92
N PRO A 231 24.10 -3.86 7.83
CA PRO A 231 23.82 -2.65 7.10
C PRO A 231 23.51 -2.95 5.64
N LYS A 232 22.26 -2.67 5.22
CA LYS A 232 21.80 -2.97 3.87
C LYS A 232 20.93 -1.81 3.36
N LYS A 233 21.31 -1.27 2.21
CA LYS A 233 20.42 -0.37 1.46
C LYS A 233 19.32 -1.20 0.80
N VAL A 234 18.08 -0.83 1.06
CA VAL A 234 16.86 -1.44 0.50
C VAL A 234 16.45 -0.68 -0.75
N SER A 235 16.47 0.66 -0.67
CA SER A 235 16.23 1.50 -1.83
C SER A 235 17.48 1.58 -2.67
N SER A 236 17.32 1.31 -3.93
CA SER A 236 18.39 1.36 -4.92
C SER A 236 18.15 2.54 -5.86
N ASP A 237 19.20 2.90 -6.57
CA ASP A 237 19.08 3.64 -7.80
C ASP A 237 18.24 2.85 -8.84
N TRP A 238 17.84 3.49 -9.91
CA TRP A 238 17.04 2.87 -10.96
C TRP A 238 17.75 1.70 -11.62
N ASP A 239 19.08 1.73 -11.74
CA ASP A 239 19.87 0.68 -12.38
C ASP A 239 19.80 -0.62 -11.59
N ARG A 240 19.95 -0.52 -10.27
CA ARG A 240 19.80 -1.68 -9.38
C ARG A 240 18.38 -2.23 -9.36
N PHE A 241 17.37 -1.34 -9.27
CA PHE A 241 15.96 -1.75 -9.33
C PHE A 241 15.65 -2.48 -10.64
N ASN A 242 16.10 -1.94 -11.77
CA ASN A 242 15.93 -2.55 -13.07
C ASN A 242 16.61 -3.92 -13.15
N LYS A 243 17.85 -4.03 -12.63
CA LYS A 243 18.56 -5.31 -12.57
C LYS A 243 17.80 -6.33 -11.72
N GLU A 244 17.37 -5.97 -10.50
CA GLU A 244 16.62 -6.85 -9.60
C GLU A 244 15.29 -7.30 -10.27
N LEU A 245 14.60 -6.40 -10.96
CA LEU A 245 13.37 -6.71 -11.70
C LEU A 245 13.61 -7.67 -12.86
N MET A 246 14.70 -7.49 -13.61
CA MET A 246 15.08 -8.40 -14.70
C MET A 246 15.60 -9.76 -14.21
N GLU A 247 16.06 -9.87 -12.98
CA GLU A 247 16.43 -11.12 -12.33
C GLU A 247 15.23 -11.83 -11.65
N GLU A 248 14.06 -11.20 -11.57
CA GLU A 248 12.88 -11.79 -10.93
C GLU A 248 12.29 -12.93 -11.76
N GLU A 249 12.01 -14.07 -11.08
CA GLU A 249 11.47 -15.30 -11.69
C GLU A 249 10.12 -15.09 -12.39
N THR A 250 9.33 -14.16 -11.90
CA THR A 250 7.97 -13.91 -12.40
C THR A 250 7.90 -12.74 -13.38
N PHE A 251 9.03 -12.08 -13.65
CA PHE A 251 9.13 -10.96 -14.59
C PHE A 251 10.25 -11.16 -15.60
N GLY A 252 11.45 -10.65 -15.33
CA GLY A 252 12.53 -10.56 -16.33
C GLY A 252 13.02 -11.93 -16.80
N LYS A 253 13.13 -12.93 -15.92
CA LYS A 253 13.50 -14.29 -16.34
C LYS A 253 12.49 -14.96 -17.27
N GLN A 254 11.22 -14.53 -17.22
CA GLN A 254 10.21 -15.02 -18.17
C GLN A 254 10.40 -14.46 -19.58
N LEU A 255 11.02 -13.29 -19.70
CA LEU A 255 11.31 -12.64 -20.97
C LEU A 255 12.62 -13.15 -21.61
N ALA A 256 13.45 -13.89 -20.85
CA ALA A 256 14.76 -14.31 -21.29
C ALA A 256 14.75 -15.04 -22.64
N ALA A 257 15.80 -14.81 -23.42
CA ALA A 257 16.00 -15.45 -24.72
C ALA A 257 16.01 -16.99 -24.59
N GLY A 258 15.37 -17.67 -25.53
CA GLY A 258 15.28 -19.15 -25.55
C GLY A 258 14.06 -19.72 -24.80
N ASN A 259 13.12 -18.93 -24.35
CA ASN A 259 11.87 -19.42 -23.81
C ASN A 259 11.11 -20.23 -24.87
N SER A 260 11.05 -21.54 -24.69
CA SER A 260 10.49 -22.46 -25.69
C SER A 260 9.01 -22.20 -26.02
N ALA A 261 8.23 -21.71 -25.07
CA ALA A 261 6.82 -21.38 -25.30
C ALA A 261 6.68 -20.18 -26.26
N VAL A 262 7.54 -19.17 -26.13
CA VAL A 262 7.55 -18.00 -27.01
C VAL A 262 8.01 -18.39 -28.42
N VAL A 263 9.03 -19.26 -28.54
CA VAL A 263 9.48 -19.78 -29.84
C VAL A 263 8.36 -20.56 -30.55
N GLN A 264 7.63 -21.40 -29.82
CA GLN A 264 6.47 -22.12 -30.37
C GLN A 264 5.35 -21.18 -30.80
N LEU A 265 5.06 -20.16 -30.00
CA LEU A 265 4.08 -19.13 -30.32
C LEU A 265 4.44 -18.43 -31.65
N LEU A 266 5.68 -17.95 -31.80
CA LEU A 266 6.13 -17.30 -33.03
C LEU A 266 6.05 -18.23 -34.25
N THR A 267 6.39 -19.50 -34.05
CA THR A 267 6.26 -20.50 -35.15
C THR A 267 4.80 -20.68 -35.58
N SER A 268 3.86 -20.66 -34.63
CA SER A 268 2.43 -20.81 -34.91
C SER A 268 1.80 -19.59 -35.62
N MET A 269 2.42 -18.42 -35.53
CA MET A 269 1.93 -17.19 -36.14
C MET A 269 2.03 -17.21 -37.70
N ASN A 270 2.86 -18.07 -38.26
CA ASN A 270 3.10 -18.14 -39.72
C ASN A 270 3.34 -16.75 -40.35
N LEU A 271 4.29 -15.99 -39.73
CA LEU A 271 4.57 -14.61 -40.17
C LEU A 271 4.93 -14.55 -41.65
N THR A 272 4.33 -13.60 -42.36
CA THR A 272 4.54 -13.40 -43.79
C THR A 272 5.63 -12.37 -44.11
N ASN A 273 5.89 -11.46 -43.17
CA ASN A 273 6.94 -10.46 -43.28
C ASN A 273 8.20 -10.92 -42.53
N GLU A 274 9.34 -10.82 -43.21
CA GLU A 274 10.61 -11.35 -42.70
C GLU A 274 11.25 -10.41 -41.67
N ASP A 275 11.04 -9.10 -41.79
CA ASP A 275 11.67 -8.09 -40.95
C ASP A 275 10.87 -6.78 -40.80
N GLY A 276 11.45 -5.85 -40.05
CA GLY A 276 10.98 -4.49 -39.93
C GLY A 276 9.62 -4.29 -39.24
N LEU A 277 9.07 -3.10 -39.42
CA LEU A 277 7.82 -2.69 -38.78
C LEU A 277 6.62 -3.56 -39.18
N ALA A 278 6.62 -4.10 -40.40
CA ALA A 278 5.54 -4.97 -40.89
C ALA A 278 5.45 -6.25 -40.03
N LYS A 279 6.59 -6.90 -39.80
CA LYS A 279 6.67 -8.09 -38.90
C LYS A 279 6.22 -7.80 -37.50
N ALA A 280 6.65 -6.66 -36.92
CA ALA A 280 6.22 -6.26 -35.58
C ALA A 280 4.69 -6.06 -35.51
N LYS A 281 4.09 -5.46 -36.53
CA LYS A 281 2.63 -5.28 -36.65
C LYS A 281 1.88 -6.62 -36.74
N GLU A 282 2.42 -7.60 -37.44
CA GLU A 282 1.83 -8.95 -37.53
C GLU A 282 1.85 -9.63 -36.17
N ILE A 283 2.97 -9.58 -35.45
CA ILE A 283 3.07 -10.13 -34.06
C ILE A 283 2.06 -9.45 -33.16
N TYR A 284 1.98 -8.13 -33.18
CA TYR A 284 1.03 -7.37 -32.37
C TYR A 284 -0.43 -7.75 -32.74
N ALA A 285 -0.77 -7.78 -34.01
CA ALA A 285 -2.12 -8.12 -34.46
C ALA A 285 -2.51 -9.54 -34.03
N TYR A 286 -1.60 -10.50 -34.22
CA TYR A 286 -1.85 -11.87 -33.78
C TYR A 286 -2.15 -11.95 -32.26
N ILE A 287 -1.33 -11.34 -31.41
CA ILE A 287 -1.54 -11.38 -29.96
C ILE A 287 -2.84 -10.67 -29.59
N ARG A 288 -3.11 -9.49 -30.15
CA ARG A 288 -4.35 -8.75 -29.93
C ARG A 288 -5.61 -9.57 -30.28
N ASP A 289 -5.57 -10.30 -31.38
CA ASP A 289 -6.74 -10.96 -31.92
C ASP A 289 -6.95 -12.38 -31.36
N HIS A 290 -5.90 -13.01 -30.80
CA HIS A 290 -5.97 -14.38 -30.29
C HIS A 290 -5.91 -14.50 -28.76
N PHE A 291 -5.56 -13.43 -28.03
CA PHE A 291 -5.49 -13.48 -26.57
C PHE A 291 -6.66 -12.75 -25.93
N GLN A 292 -7.25 -13.37 -24.93
CA GLN A 292 -8.34 -12.79 -24.14
C GLN A 292 -7.81 -12.15 -22.86
N VAL A 293 -8.19 -10.89 -22.62
CA VAL A 293 -7.84 -10.18 -21.40
C VAL A 293 -8.75 -10.64 -20.27
N THR A 294 -8.16 -11.06 -19.14
CA THR A 294 -8.85 -11.37 -17.90
C THR A 294 -8.74 -10.20 -16.91
N GLU A 295 -9.64 -10.14 -15.94
CA GLU A 295 -9.61 -9.11 -14.90
C GLU A 295 -8.39 -9.23 -13.99
N GLY A 296 -7.88 -8.09 -13.52
CA GLY A 296 -6.81 -7.97 -12.54
C GLY A 296 -5.69 -7.05 -12.99
N PHE A 297 -4.95 -6.55 -12.00
CA PHE A 297 -3.81 -5.65 -12.16
C PHE A 297 -2.54 -6.33 -11.64
N GLY A 298 -1.40 -5.86 -12.12
CA GLY A 298 -0.08 -6.33 -11.71
C GLY A 298 0.99 -5.89 -12.69
N TYR A 299 2.20 -6.40 -12.49
CA TYR A 299 3.34 -6.16 -13.39
C TYR A 299 4.08 -7.44 -13.75
N ASN A 300 3.76 -8.57 -13.12
CA ASN A 300 4.44 -9.84 -13.28
C ASN A 300 3.47 -10.98 -13.61
N PHE A 301 3.98 -12.12 -14.02
CA PHE A 301 3.18 -13.32 -14.27
C PHE A 301 2.75 -14.00 -12.96
N GLU A 302 1.50 -14.37 -12.84
CA GLU A 302 1.03 -15.21 -11.71
C GLU A 302 1.44 -16.68 -11.80
N LYS A 303 1.40 -17.23 -13.02
CA LYS A 303 1.67 -18.66 -13.31
C LYS A 303 2.75 -18.87 -14.36
N GLY A 304 3.42 -17.80 -14.80
CA GLY A 304 4.44 -17.81 -15.81
C GLY A 304 3.92 -17.66 -17.24
N ILE A 305 4.80 -17.20 -18.13
CA ILE A 305 4.51 -16.86 -19.53
C ILE A 305 3.94 -18.06 -20.32
N LYS A 306 4.44 -19.27 -20.05
CA LYS A 306 3.97 -20.49 -20.69
C LYS A 306 2.47 -20.69 -20.50
N THR A 307 1.97 -20.52 -19.28
CA THR A 307 0.54 -20.70 -18.97
C THR A 307 -0.33 -19.69 -19.72
N VAL A 308 0.11 -18.43 -19.83
CA VAL A 308 -0.60 -17.39 -20.58
C VAL A 308 -0.67 -17.72 -22.06
N ILE A 309 0.42 -18.21 -22.63
CA ILE A 309 0.49 -18.62 -24.04
C ILE A 309 -0.40 -19.84 -24.32
N GLU A 310 -0.30 -20.90 -23.52
CA GLU A 310 -1.08 -22.14 -23.69
C GLU A 310 -2.60 -21.89 -23.58
N ASN A 311 -3.01 -21.00 -22.68
CA ASN A 311 -4.43 -20.68 -22.50
C ASN A 311 -4.92 -19.57 -23.46
N SER A 312 -4.03 -18.92 -24.19
CA SER A 312 -4.32 -17.72 -24.98
C SER A 312 -5.12 -16.68 -24.18
N SER A 313 -4.83 -16.54 -22.89
CA SER A 313 -5.53 -15.64 -21.99
C SER A 313 -4.67 -15.27 -20.78
N GLY A 314 -4.85 -14.05 -20.30
CA GLY A 314 -4.13 -13.52 -19.13
C GLY A 314 -4.58 -12.10 -18.80
N LYS A 315 -4.00 -11.54 -17.75
CA LYS A 315 -4.21 -10.14 -17.41
C LYS A 315 -3.54 -9.25 -18.46
N ALA A 316 -4.00 -8.02 -18.61
CA ALA A 316 -3.47 -7.10 -19.64
C ALA A 316 -1.94 -6.95 -19.57
N HIS A 317 -1.36 -6.82 -18.37
CA HIS A 317 0.09 -6.75 -18.20
C HIS A 317 0.82 -8.05 -18.60
N GLU A 318 0.24 -9.23 -18.32
CA GLU A 318 0.83 -10.52 -18.69
C GLU A 318 0.86 -10.68 -20.22
N ILE A 319 -0.23 -10.31 -20.92
CA ILE A 319 -0.31 -10.34 -22.40
C ILE A 319 0.68 -9.34 -23.00
N ASN A 320 0.83 -8.15 -22.42
CA ASN A 320 1.84 -7.17 -22.87
C ASN A 320 3.27 -7.72 -22.69
N LEU A 321 3.55 -8.45 -21.62
CA LEU A 321 4.85 -9.11 -21.44
C LEU A 321 5.06 -10.25 -22.44
N VAL A 322 4.01 -10.99 -22.81
CA VAL A 322 4.09 -11.97 -23.94
C VAL A 322 4.43 -11.27 -25.24
N LEU A 323 3.84 -10.10 -25.51
CA LEU A 323 4.16 -9.31 -26.71
C LEU A 323 5.63 -8.84 -26.70
N VAL A 324 6.14 -8.33 -25.58
CA VAL A 324 7.55 -7.93 -25.45
C VAL A 324 8.47 -9.12 -25.71
N ALA A 325 8.21 -10.27 -25.06
CA ALA A 325 9.01 -11.48 -25.27
C ALA A 325 8.97 -11.96 -26.74
N ALA A 326 7.81 -11.93 -27.37
CA ALA A 326 7.67 -12.32 -28.79
C ALA A 326 8.47 -11.37 -29.72
N LEU A 327 8.40 -10.06 -29.47
CA LEU A 327 9.17 -9.08 -30.25
C LEU A 327 10.68 -9.27 -30.07
N GLN A 328 11.16 -9.45 -28.83
CA GLN A 328 12.57 -9.72 -28.55
C GLN A 328 13.07 -11.00 -29.26
N HIS A 329 12.28 -12.09 -29.18
CA HIS A 329 12.63 -13.34 -29.87
C HIS A 329 12.57 -13.23 -31.40
N ALA A 330 11.75 -12.33 -31.94
CA ALA A 330 11.70 -12.02 -33.35
C ALA A 330 12.84 -11.09 -33.83
N GLY A 331 13.74 -10.66 -32.93
CA GLY A 331 14.93 -9.86 -33.22
C GLY A 331 14.73 -8.35 -33.09
N PHE A 332 13.64 -7.90 -32.47
CA PHE A 332 13.41 -6.48 -32.19
C PHE A 332 14.04 -6.06 -30.87
N ASP A 333 14.52 -4.82 -30.80
CA ASP A 333 14.88 -4.13 -29.57
C ASP A 333 13.58 -3.64 -28.90
N ALA A 334 13.09 -4.43 -27.95
CA ALA A 334 11.81 -4.20 -27.28
C ALA A 334 11.98 -4.32 -25.77
N ASP A 335 11.55 -3.30 -25.05
CA ASP A 335 11.66 -3.24 -23.60
C ASP A 335 10.31 -3.26 -22.90
N ALA A 336 10.28 -3.89 -21.72
CA ALA A 336 9.14 -3.80 -20.84
C ALA A 336 9.21 -2.51 -20.02
N VAL A 337 8.17 -1.69 -20.09
CA VAL A 337 8.06 -0.43 -19.33
C VAL A 337 6.98 -0.54 -18.27
N LEU A 338 7.34 -0.26 -17.01
CA LEU A 338 6.39 -0.12 -15.91
C LEU A 338 6.00 1.35 -15.75
N PHE A 339 4.71 1.62 -15.70
CA PHE A 339 4.18 2.96 -15.42
C PHE A 339 3.02 2.90 -14.43
N SER A 340 2.85 3.98 -13.67
CA SER A 340 1.72 4.12 -12.75
C SER A 340 0.48 4.59 -13.52
N THR A 341 -0.64 3.91 -13.28
CA THR A 341 -1.97 4.29 -13.81
C THR A 341 -2.80 4.99 -12.75
#